data_e9dbac18c0512a0736192eee3066740d
#
_entry.id   e9dbac18c0512a0736192eee3066740d
#
_cell.length_a   1.000
_cell.length_b   1.000
_cell.length_c   1.000
_cell.angle_alpha   90.00
_cell.angle_beta   90.00
_cell.angle_gamma   90.00
#
_symmetry.space_group_name_H-M   'P 1'
#
loop_
_entity.id
_entity.type
_entity.pdbx_description
1 polymer ?
#
loop_
_entity_poly.entity_id
_entity_poly.type
_entity_poly.pdbx_seq_one_letter_code
_entity_poly.pdbx_strand_id
1 'polypeptide(L)'
;LSAGEESEEMTVHAKGLDHVAIVVRDLEESIRLWRDALGLELAHVEEVPEQQVRTAIFGRGMGRVELISPTTKDSGVAKFLEKRGEGLHHVCIEVEDIEAAMASLRAAGAPLIDAQPKPGAGGARVAFVHPKGMRGVLTELRQGPTEE
;
A
#
# COMPACT_ATOMS: atom_id res chain seq x y z
N LEU A 1 27.87 -14.30 16.72
CA LEU A 1 27.80 -15.01 15.48
C LEU A 1 27.83 -14.09 14.30
N SER A 2 28.56 -14.51 13.31
CA SER A 2 28.64 -13.73 12.11
C SER A 2 27.29 -13.57 11.44
N ALA A 3 26.43 -14.59 11.53
CA ALA A 3 25.12 -14.49 10.93
C ALA A 3 24.29 -13.39 11.57
N GLY A 4 24.42 -13.21 12.87
CA GLY A 4 23.71 -12.12 13.54
C GLY A 4 24.21 -10.75 13.11
N GLU A 5 25.52 -10.63 12.97
CA GLU A 5 26.09 -9.37 12.53
C GLU A 5 25.72 -9.05 11.10
N GLU A 6 25.74 -10.07 10.24
CA GLU A 6 25.33 -9.87 8.86
C GLU A 6 23.86 -9.44 8.77
N SER A 7 23.02 -10.04 9.63
CA SER A 7 21.62 -9.65 9.66
C SER A 7 21.45 -8.19 10.03
N GLU A 8 22.26 -7.72 10.99
CA GLU A 8 22.18 -6.32 11.39
C GLU A 8 22.48 -5.38 10.23
N GLU A 9 23.55 -5.68 9.48
CA GLU A 9 23.92 -4.84 8.35
C GLU A 9 22.89 -4.85 7.26
N MET A 10 22.19 -5.99 7.09
CA MET A 10 21.19 -6.14 6.05
C MET A 10 19.80 -5.85 6.54
N THR A 11 19.65 -5.48 7.82
CA THR A 11 18.33 -5.33 8.40
C THR A 11 17.63 -4.12 7.84
N VAL A 12 16.39 -4.32 7.46
CA VAL A 12 15.48 -3.27 7.03
C VAL A 12 14.47 -3.08 8.15
N HIS A 13 14.25 -1.83 8.51
CA HIS A 13 13.35 -1.53 9.60
C HIS A 13 11.96 -1.23 9.06
N ALA A 14 11.09 -2.22 9.13
CA ALA A 14 9.67 -2.03 8.86
C ALA A 14 9.02 -1.56 10.15
N LYS A 15 8.24 -0.50 10.02
CA LYS A 15 7.56 0.06 11.18
C LYS A 15 6.29 -0.70 11.53
N GLY A 16 5.67 -1.36 10.54
CA GLY A 16 4.48 -2.13 10.75
C GLY A 16 3.47 -1.91 9.65
N LEU A 17 2.25 -2.37 9.91
CA LEU A 17 1.16 -2.27 8.95
C LEU A 17 0.64 -0.85 8.92
N ASP A 18 0.81 -0.19 7.76
CA ASP A 18 0.26 1.15 7.57
C ASP A 18 -1.24 1.08 7.31
N HIS A 19 -1.65 0.24 6.38
CA HIS A 19 -3.07 0.10 6.07
C HIS A 19 -3.34 -1.19 5.29
N VAL A 20 -4.61 -1.56 5.23
CA VAL A 20 -5.11 -2.52 4.25
C VAL A 20 -5.92 -1.75 3.23
N ALA A 21 -5.85 -2.17 1.99
CA ALA A 21 -6.56 -1.50 0.90
C ALA A 21 -7.63 -2.42 0.34
N ILE A 22 -8.81 -1.84 0.16
CA ILE A 22 -9.99 -2.55 -0.32
C ILE A 22 -10.47 -1.85 -1.57
N VAL A 23 -10.65 -2.61 -2.64
CA VAL A 23 -11.15 -2.08 -3.91
C VAL A 23 -12.67 -2.05 -3.87
N VAL A 24 -13.23 -0.91 -4.22
CA VAL A 24 -14.68 -0.73 -4.29
C VAL A 24 -15.04 -0.07 -5.62
N ARG A 25 -16.28 -0.31 -6.08
CA ARG A 25 -16.75 0.30 -7.32
C ARG A 25 -17.21 1.73 -7.10
N ASP A 26 -17.94 1.97 -6.03
CA ASP A 26 -18.54 3.28 -5.74
C ASP A 26 -17.92 3.78 -4.43
N LEU A 27 -16.99 4.73 -4.58
CA LEU A 27 -16.24 5.21 -3.43
C LEU A 27 -17.16 5.94 -2.44
N GLU A 28 -18.05 6.80 -2.93
CA GLU A 28 -18.91 7.57 -2.05
C GLU A 28 -19.87 6.68 -1.27
N GLU A 29 -20.44 5.69 -1.92
CA GLU A 29 -21.33 4.76 -1.24
C GLU A 29 -20.56 3.96 -0.19
N SER A 30 -19.34 3.55 -0.51
CA SER A 30 -18.52 2.78 0.41
C SER A 30 -18.08 3.64 1.59
N ILE A 31 -17.79 4.92 1.34
CA ILE A 31 -17.46 5.82 2.44
C ILE A 31 -18.62 5.90 3.42
N ARG A 32 -19.84 6.01 2.92
CA ARG A 32 -21.01 6.07 3.82
C ARG A 32 -21.10 4.80 4.67
N LEU A 33 -20.80 3.66 4.09
CA LEU A 33 -20.87 2.41 4.84
C LEU A 33 -19.82 2.37 5.94
N TRP A 34 -18.59 2.68 5.60
CA TRP A 34 -17.48 2.55 6.57
C TRP A 34 -17.48 3.68 7.59
N ARG A 35 -17.87 4.89 7.18
CA ARG A 35 -17.90 6.03 8.09
C ARG A 35 -19.17 6.05 8.92
N ASP A 36 -20.35 5.95 8.28
CA ASP A 36 -21.60 6.21 8.95
C ASP A 36 -22.14 4.97 9.64
N ALA A 37 -22.13 3.83 8.95
CA ALA A 37 -22.68 2.61 9.55
C ALA A 37 -21.68 1.95 10.49
N LEU A 38 -20.40 1.92 10.12
CA LEU A 38 -19.37 1.27 10.96
C LEU A 38 -18.76 2.22 11.97
N GLY A 39 -18.72 3.51 11.68
CA GLY A 39 -18.23 4.50 12.63
C GLY A 39 -16.75 4.82 12.52
N LEU A 40 -16.09 4.46 11.42
CA LEU A 40 -14.69 4.81 11.26
C LEU A 40 -14.54 6.28 10.86
N GLU A 41 -13.51 6.91 11.35
CA GLU A 41 -13.24 8.30 11.05
C GLU A 41 -12.63 8.42 9.66
N LEU A 42 -13.29 9.17 8.77
CA LEU A 42 -12.74 9.48 7.46
C LEU A 42 -11.71 10.57 7.62
N ALA A 43 -10.46 10.25 7.35
CA ALA A 43 -9.36 11.19 7.55
C ALA A 43 -9.02 11.94 6.28
N HIS A 44 -9.17 11.32 5.09
CA HIS A 44 -8.60 11.90 3.90
C HIS A 44 -9.19 11.25 2.65
N VAL A 45 -9.47 12.07 1.64
CA VAL A 45 -9.87 11.58 0.31
C VAL A 45 -8.98 12.29 -0.69
N GLU A 46 -8.41 11.53 -1.61
CA GLU A 46 -7.56 12.16 -2.61
C GLU A 46 -7.51 11.31 -3.87
N GLU A 47 -7.16 11.94 -4.97
CA GLU A 47 -6.86 11.25 -6.21
C GLU A 47 -5.35 11.06 -6.32
N VAL A 48 -4.92 9.86 -6.72
CA VAL A 48 -3.51 9.54 -6.94
C VAL A 48 -3.35 9.25 -8.42
N PRO A 49 -3.05 10.28 -9.23
CA PRO A 49 -3.04 10.10 -10.69
C PRO A 49 -2.03 9.07 -11.15
N GLU A 50 -0.89 8.96 -10.49
CA GLU A 50 0.14 8.01 -10.89
C GLU A 50 -0.34 6.57 -10.79
N GLN A 51 -1.32 6.31 -9.93
CA GLN A 51 -1.88 4.98 -9.75
C GLN A 51 -3.26 4.86 -10.37
N GLN A 52 -3.79 5.97 -10.88
CA GLN A 52 -5.11 6.02 -11.55
C GLN A 52 -6.22 5.56 -10.62
N VAL A 53 -6.19 6.06 -9.39
CA VAL A 53 -7.19 5.73 -8.37
C VAL A 53 -7.58 6.95 -7.57
N ARG A 54 -8.77 6.89 -6.99
CA ARG A 54 -9.20 7.76 -5.90
C ARG A 54 -9.21 6.93 -4.64
N THR A 55 -8.77 7.53 -3.54
CA THR A 55 -8.64 6.81 -2.28
C THR A 55 -9.39 7.53 -1.17
N ALA A 56 -9.90 6.76 -0.23
CA ALA A 56 -10.47 7.26 1.00
C ALA A 56 -9.79 6.54 2.15
N ILE A 57 -9.21 7.30 3.07
CA ILE A 57 -8.41 6.75 4.14
C ILE A 57 -9.12 6.98 5.47
N PHE A 58 -9.32 5.91 6.21
CA PHE A 58 -9.99 5.93 7.52
C PHE A 58 -8.98 5.66 8.61
N GLY A 59 -9.01 6.49 9.64
CA GLY A 59 -8.12 6.34 10.79
C GLY A 59 -6.89 7.18 10.66
N ARG A 60 -6.07 7.17 11.71
CA ARG A 60 -4.84 7.95 11.77
C ARG A 60 -3.73 7.07 12.28
N GLY A 61 -2.50 7.43 11.89
CA GLY A 61 -1.35 6.64 12.29
C GLY A 61 -1.28 5.34 11.54
N MET A 62 -1.01 4.26 12.28
CA MET A 62 -0.86 2.94 11.70
C MET A 62 -2.18 2.17 11.78
N GLY A 63 -2.30 1.14 10.96
CA GLY A 63 -3.48 0.28 11.04
C GLY A 63 -4.71 0.88 10.43
N ARG A 64 -4.57 1.67 9.38
CA ARG A 64 -5.69 2.35 8.74
C ARG A 64 -6.35 1.43 7.72
N VAL A 65 -7.53 1.85 7.27
CA VAL A 65 -8.24 1.21 6.17
C VAL A 65 -8.27 2.20 5.02
N GLU A 66 -7.92 1.72 3.82
CA GLU A 66 -8.00 2.52 2.62
C GLU A 66 -8.99 1.89 1.66
N LEU A 67 -9.95 2.68 1.18
CA LEU A 67 -10.82 2.27 0.10
C LEU A 67 -10.29 2.90 -1.18
N ILE A 68 -10.19 2.10 -2.25
CA ILE A 68 -9.69 2.60 -3.53
C ILE A 68 -10.68 2.25 -4.63
N SER A 69 -10.84 3.19 -5.55
CA SER A 69 -11.63 2.94 -6.75
C SER A 69 -10.85 3.48 -7.96
N PRO A 70 -11.00 2.83 -9.12
CA PRO A 70 -10.24 3.24 -10.30
C PRO A 70 -10.79 4.52 -10.90
N THR A 71 -9.91 5.35 -11.46
CA THR A 71 -10.32 6.53 -12.21
C THR A 71 -10.29 6.29 -13.71
N THR A 72 -9.71 5.18 -14.16
CA THR A 72 -9.67 4.81 -15.58
C THR A 72 -9.99 3.34 -15.73
N LYS A 73 -10.34 2.95 -16.95
CA LYS A 73 -10.64 1.55 -17.25
C LYS A 73 -9.39 0.71 -17.41
N ASP A 74 -8.24 1.35 -17.58
CA ASP A 74 -7.00 0.64 -17.90
C ASP A 74 -6.11 0.44 -16.69
N SER A 75 -6.50 0.95 -15.54
CA SER A 75 -5.67 0.82 -14.34
C SER A 75 -5.64 -0.61 -13.83
N GLY A 76 -4.61 -0.91 -13.04
CA GLY A 76 -4.53 -2.23 -12.41
C GLY A 76 -5.70 -2.50 -11.49
N VAL A 77 -6.19 -1.46 -10.81
CA VAL A 77 -7.33 -1.59 -9.90
C VAL A 77 -8.60 -1.90 -10.70
N ALA A 78 -8.79 -1.24 -11.85
CA ALA A 78 -9.95 -1.55 -12.69
C ALA A 78 -9.93 -2.99 -13.17
N LYS A 79 -8.75 -3.48 -13.55
CA LYS A 79 -8.61 -4.87 -13.98
C LYS A 79 -8.87 -5.84 -12.84
N PHE A 80 -8.44 -5.48 -11.65
CA PHE A 80 -8.71 -6.28 -10.47
C PHE A 80 -10.22 -6.39 -10.23
N LEU A 81 -10.92 -5.26 -10.29
CA LEU A 81 -12.37 -5.25 -10.11
C LEU A 81 -13.07 -6.14 -11.13
N GLU A 82 -12.62 -6.06 -12.39
CA GLU A 82 -13.23 -6.86 -13.46
C GLU A 82 -13.04 -8.34 -13.20
N LYS A 83 -11.86 -8.71 -12.74
CA LYS A 83 -11.49 -10.11 -12.58
C LYS A 83 -11.99 -10.71 -11.28
N ARG A 84 -11.92 -9.96 -10.19
CA ARG A 84 -12.16 -10.49 -8.84
C ARG A 84 -13.30 -9.84 -8.11
N GLY A 85 -13.79 -8.69 -8.59
CA GLY A 85 -14.83 -7.96 -7.87
C GLY A 85 -14.26 -7.16 -6.72
N GLU A 86 -15.14 -6.65 -5.88
CA GLU A 86 -14.75 -5.85 -4.72
C GLU A 86 -14.11 -6.72 -3.66
N GLY A 87 -13.16 -6.16 -2.92
CA GLY A 87 -12.53 -6.89 -1.82
C GLY A 87 -11.13 -6.41 -1.54
N LEU A 88 -10.42 -7.17 -0.73
CA LEU A 88 -9.05 -6.85 -0.34
C LEU A 88 -8.14 -6.85 -1.57
N HIS A 89 -7.35 -5.79 -1.68
CA HIS A 89 -6.44 -5.61 -2.80
C HIS A 89 -4.98 -5.79 -2.36
N HIS A 90 -4.59 -5.14 -1.28
CA HIS A 90 -3.21 -5.25 -0.83
C HIS A 90 -3.08 -4.84 0.63
N VAL A 91 -1.92 -5.16 1.20
CA VAL A 91 -1.51 -4.64 2.50
C VAL A 91 -0.34 -3.69 2.26
N CYS A 92 -0.23 -2.69 3.12
CA CYS A 92 0.84 -1.70 3.00
C CYS A 92 1.67 -1.70 4.27
N ILE A 93 2.98 -1.81 4.09
CA ILE A 93 3.93 -1.83 5.20
C ILE A 93 4.72 -0.53 5.16
N GLU A 94 4.70 0.19 6.26
CA GLU A 94 5.51 1.40 6.41
C GLU A 94 6.94 1.00 6.73
N VAL A 95 7.90 1.56 5.99
CA VAL A 95 9.32 1.28 6.18
C VAL A 95 10.06 2.59 6.40
N GLU A 96 11.21 2.51 7.05
CA GLU A 96 12.03 3.69 7.29
C GLU A 96 12.75 4.17 6.03
N ASP A 97 13.18 3.23 5.18
CA ASP A 97 13.97 3.53 4.00
C ASP A 97 13.50 2.60 2.88
N ILE A 98 12.71 3.15 1.97
CA ILE A 98 12.08 2.32 0.95
C ILE A 98 13.10 1.76 -0.04
N GLU A 99 14.18 2.51 -0.35
CA GLU A 99 15.19 1.98 -1.24
C GLU A 99 15.92 0.79 -0.60
N ALA A 100 16.21 0.89 0.70
CA ALA A 100 16.84 -0.21 1.41
C ALA A 100 15.91 -1.43 1.48
N ALA A 101 14.63 -1.20 1.70
CA ALA A 101 13.65 -2.29 1.74
C ALA A 101 13.57 -2.99 0.40
N MET A 102 13.54 -2.22 -0.69
CA MET A 102 13.50 -2.78 -2.03
C MET A 102 14.75 -3.59 -2.34
N ALA A 103 15.92 -3.06 -1.96
CA ALA A 103 17.17 -3.78 -2.19
C ALA A 103 17.22 -5.09 -1.41
N SER A 104 16.72 -5.08 -0.18
CA SER A 104 16.67 -6.27 0.65
C SER A 104 15.76 -7.33 0.02
N LEU A 105 14.62 -6.91 -0.49
CA LEU A 105 13.69 -7.85 -1.13
C LEU A 105 14.26 -8.41 -2.41
N ARG A 106 14.94 -7.57 -3.21
CA ARG A 106 15.63 -8.08 -4.41
C ARG A 106 16.68 -9.12 -4.05
N ALA A 107 17.44 -8.85 -3.02
CA ALA A 107 18.48 -9.78 -2.58
C ALA A 107 17.88 -11.10 -2.11
N ALA A 108 16.68 -11.06 -1.57
CA ALA A 108 15.96 -12.26 -1.13
C ALA A 108 15.24 -12.97 -2.28
N GLY A 109 15.30 -12.42 -3.49
CA GLY A 109 14.65 -13.03 -4.65
C GLY A 109 13.19 -12.69 -4.82
N ALA A 110 12.66 -11.73 -4.07
CA ALA A 110 11.27 -11.34 -4.21
C ALA A 110 11.13 -10.38 -5.38
N PRO A 111 10.29 -10.70 -6.37
CA PRO A 111 10.15 -9.83 -7.54
C PRO A 111 9.37 -8.57 -7.20
N LEU A 112 9.96 -7.44 -7.53
CA LEU A 112 9.33 -6.14 -7.37
C LEU A 112 8.58 -5.78 -8.64
N ILE A 113 7.39 -5.19 -8.49
CA ILE A 113 6.66 -4.68 -9.65
C ILE A 113 7.28 -3.38 -10.11
N ASP A 114 7.66 -2.54 -9.16
CA ASP A 114 8.25 -1.24 -9.47
C ASP A 114 9.76 -1.31 -9.35
N ALA A 115 10.47 -0.77 -10.35
CA ALA A 115 11.93 -0.71 -10.30
C ALA A 115 12.40 0.34 -9.30
N GLN A 116 11.62 1.38 -9.12
CA GLN A 116 11.94 2.50 -8.23
C GLN A 116 10.68 2.95 -7.52
N PRO A 117 10.83 3.62 -6.37
CA PRO A 117 9.66 4.20 -5.70
C PRO A 117 8.95 5.22 -6.58
N LYS A 118 7.65 5.33 -6.38
CA LYS A 118 6.80 6.27 -7.11
C LYS A 118 5.90 6.99 -6.13
N PRO A 119 5.28 8.11 -6.55
CA PRO A 119 4.37 8.82 -5.66
C PRO A 119 3.15 7.99 -5.28
N GLY A 120 2.74 8.12 -4.03
CA GLY A 120 1.55 7.48 -3.51
C GLY A 120 0.70 8.47 -2.75
N ALA A 121 -0.35 7.97 -2.12
CA ALA A 121 -1.27 8.81 -1.38
C ALA A 121 -0.55 9.49 -0.22
N GLY A 122 -0.98 10.72 0.10
CA GLY A 122 -0.47 11.43 1.25
C GLY A 122 0.96 11.92 1.11
N GLY A 123 1.46 12.05 -0.12
CA GLY A 123 2.82 12.52 -0.35
C GLY A 123 3.89 11.48 -0.06
N ALA A 124 3.50 10.24 0.11
CA ALA A 124 4.45 9.17 0.40
C ALA A 124 5.14 8.68 -0.86
N ARG A 125 6.21 7.93 -0.66
CA ARG A 125 6.87 7.18 -1.72
C ARG A 125 6.49 5.71 -1.55
N VAL A 126 6.09 5.06 -2.63
CA VAL A 126 5.58 3.70 -2.55
C VAL A 126 6.18 2.82 -3.63
N ALA A 127 6.14 1.51 -3.41
CA ALA A 127 6.54 0.52 -4.40
C ALA A 127 5.82 -0.77 -4.08
N PHE A 128 5.47 -1.53 -5.12
CA PHE A 128 4.75 -2.78 -4.93
C PHE A 128 5.65 -3.98 -5.14
N VAL A 129 5.47 -4.97 -4.29
CA VAL A 129 6.13 -6.27 -4.39
C VAL A 129 5.13 -7.25 -4.98
N HIS A 130 5.56 -7.98 -6.01
CA HIS A 130 4.68 -8.93 -6.69
C HIS A 130 4.20 -10.00 -5.71
N PRO A 131 2.92 -10.41 -5.80
CA PRO A 131 2.40 -11.40 -4.85
C PRO A 131 3.20 -12.68 -4.79
N LYS A 132 3.82 -13.08 -5.89
CA LYS A 132 4.65 -14.30 -5.89
C LYS A 132 5.76 -14.23 -4.85
N GLY A 133 6.33 -13.06 -4.65
CA GLY A 133 7.40 -12.88 -3.67
C GLY A 133 6.92 -12.83 -2.24
N MET A 134 5.62 -12.63 -2.05
CA MET A 134 5.04 -12.43 -0.73
C MET A 134 3.93 -13.46 -0.44
N ARG A 135 4.10 -14.66 -0.99
CA ARG A 135 3.22 -15.81 -0.72
C ARG A 135 1.77 -15.54 -1.08
N GLY A 136 1.56 -14.80 -2.17
CA GLY A 136 0.22 -14.54 -2.69
C GLY A 136 -0.40 -13.23 -2.28
N VAL A 137 0.32 -12.41 -1.52
CA VAL A 137 -0.21 -11.13 -1.03
C VAL A 137 0.47 -9.99 -1.78
N LEU A 138 -0.30 -9.21 -2.52
CA LEU A 138 0.22 -7.97 -3.10
C LEU A 138 0.59 -7.05 -1.95
N THR A 139 1.83 -6.62 -1.90
CA THR A 139 2.35 -5.89 -0.76
C THR A 139 2.91 -4.56 -1.23
N GLU A 140 2.42 -3.48 -0.63
CA GLU A 140 2.91 -2.14 -0.90
C GLU A 140 3.91 -1.77 0.19
N LEU A 141 5.04 -1.22 -0.22
CA LEU A 141 5.99 -0.59 0.70
C LEU A 141 5.72 0.90 0.67
N ARG A 142 5.78 1.53 1.82
CA ARG A 142 5.50 2.95 1.93
C ARG A 142 6.52 3.60 2.84
N GLN A 143 7.07 4.72 2.37
CA GLN A 143 7.85 5.62 3.22
C GLN A 143 7.14 6.95 3.20
N GLY A 144 6.56 7.32 4.33
CA GLY A 144 5.87 8.57 4.43
C GLY A 144 6.81 9.75 4.41
N PRO A 145 6.28 10.97 4.24
CA PRO A 145 7.14 12.15 4.26
C PRO A 145 7.77 12.32 5.62
N THR A 146 8.97 12.89 5.62
CA THR A 146 9.67 13.20 6.85
C THR A 146 8.90 14.30 7.58
N GLU A 147 8.69 14.09 8.87
CA GLU A 147 8.02 15.09 9.68
C GLU A 147 9.03 16.10 10.21
N GLU A 148 8.58 17.34 10.32
CA GLU A 148 9.43 18.39 10.87
C GLU A 148 9.25 18.61 12.33
#